data_1307bb39b7d3a47dbe6850b34325c447
#
_entry.id   1307bb39b7d3a47dbe6850b34325c447
#
_cell.length_a   1.000
_cell.length_b   1.000
_cell.length_c   1.000
_cell.angle_alpha   90.00
_cell.angle_beta   90.00
_cell.angle_gamma   90.00
#
_symmetry.space_group_name_H-M   'P 1'
#
loop_
_entity.id
_entity.type
_entity.pdbx_description
1 polymer ?
#
loop_
_entity_poly.entity_id
_entity_poly.type
_entity_poly.pdbx_seq_one_letter_code
_entity_poly.pdbx_strand_id
1 'polypeptide(L)'
;MIIAGFTQLILLFINLGTLKIFWGIGIKGIKALSRELKKFFGRFLYSLLGSGIVQLNIFISMLFASLVGGGAISQIYYADRIIDLPFALIAVAMSFTLLPYLSKNISDESKNSKAFNETVIFCFLFAIPSAFGIFILSEDIIRVLFGRGEFNNEDVLITSKILLVYSFSLPGYMLARIFNQVFYSYEKVEFPVKAAIPTFI
;
A
#
# COMPACT_ATOMS: atom_id res chain seq x y z
N MET A 1 1.85 -6.19 22.38
CA MET A 1 2.52 -5.45 21.30
C MET A 1 3.86 -4.85 21.70
N ILE A 2 3.97 -4.14 22.83
CA ILE A 2 5.22 -3.48 23.29
C ILE A 2 6.36 -4.51 23.47
N ILE A 3 6.10 -5.63 24.14
CA ILE A 3 7.10 -6.69 24.37
C ILE A 3 7.63 -7.27 23.05
N ALA A 4 6.74 -7.53 22.08
CA ALA A 4 7.13 -8.04 20.77
C ALA A 4 8.03 -7.05 20.00
N GLY A 5 7.75 -5.75 20.08
CA GLY A 5 8.59 -4.70 19.48
C GLY A 5 9.98 -4.64 20.12
N PHE A 6 10.08 -4.73 21.43
CA PHE A 6 11.36 -4.78 22.14
C PHE A 6 12.16 -6.05 21.81
N THR A 7 11.52 -7.21 21.78
CA THR A 7 12.17 -8.47 21.41
C THR A 7 12.72 -8.42 19.99
N GLN A 8 11.95 -7.89 19.03
CA GLN A 8 12.38 -7.72 17.65
C GLN A 8 13.58 -6.76 17.55
N LEU A 9 13.54 -5.66 18.29
CA LEU A 9 14.62 -4.67 18.31
C LEU A 9 15.92 -5.26 18.87
N ILE A 10 15.84 -6.02 19.97
CA ILE A 10 16.99 -6.73 20.58
C ILE A 10 17.59 -7.76 19.60
N LEU A 11 16.74 -8.56 18.95
CA LEU A 11 17.20 -9.55 17.96
C LEU A 11 17.89 -8.90 16.77
N LEU A 12 17.38 -7.75 16.30
CA LEU A 12 18.02 -6.98 15.22
C LEU A 12 19.37 -6.41 15.65
N PHE A 13 19.49 -5.88 16.86
CA PHE A 13 20.75 -5.37 17.40
C PHE A 13 21.82 -6.47 17.55
N ILE A 14 21.44 -7.65 18.04
CA ILE A 14 22.34 -8.80 18.16
C ILE A 14 22.86 -9.23 16.77
N ASN A 15 21.95 -9.32 15.77
CA ASN A 15 22.33 -9.69 14.40
C ASN A 15 23.18 -8.62 13.71
N LEU A 16 22.93 -7.33 13.93
CA LEU A 16 23.74 -6.23 13.41
C LEU A 16 25.15 -6.23 14.03
N GLY A 17 25.29 -6.58 15.29
CA GLY A 17 26.59 -6.74 15.95
C GLY A 17 27.47 -7.82 15.31
N THR A 18 26.88 -8.92 14.82
CA THR A 18 27.60 -10.00 14.13
C THR A 18 28.07 -9.61 12.73
N LEU A 19 27.41 -8.67 12.07
CA LEU A 19 27.74 -8.22 10.71
C LEU A 19 28.90 -7.21 10.62
N LYS A 20 29.53 -6.83 11.75
CA LYS A 20 30.64 -5.85 11.83
C LYS A 20 30.38 -4.50 11.13
N ILE A 21 29.12 -4.17 10.87
CA ILE A 21 28.73 -2.94 10.15
C ILE A 21 29.01 -1.70 11.00
N PHE A 22 28.97 -1.84 12.33
CA PHE A 22 29.19 -0.74 13.27
C PHE A 22 30.66 -0.29 13.40
N TRP A 23 31.65 -1.09 13.00
CA TRP A 23 33.06 -0.81 13.23
C TRP A 23 33.74 0.02 12.16
N GLY A 24 33.01 0.42 11.10
CA GLY A 24 33.54 1.15 9.95
C GLY A 24 33.26 2.65 9.91
N ILE A 25 32.52 3.22 10.88
CA ILE A 25 32.17 4.65 10.86
C ILE A 25 33.33 5.48 11.45
N GLY A 26 34.36 5.70 10.68
CA GLY A 26 35.46 6.63 11.02
C GLY A 26 34.99 8.09 10.92
N ILE A 27 35.54 8.94 11.77
CA ILE A 27 35.23 10.40 11.87
C ILE A 27 35.36 11.15 10.52
N LYS A 28 36.14 10.64 9.57
CA LYS A 28 36.27 11.21 8.20
C LYS A 28 34.97 11.04 7.37
N GLY A 29 34.07 10.14 7.73
CA GLY A 29 32.78 9.95 7.08
C GLY A 29 31.73 11.02 7.43
N ILE A 30 31.90 11.77 8.51
CA ILE A 30 30.86 12.70 9.02
C ILE A 30 30.61 13.88 8.05
N LYS A 31 31.62 14.40 7.39
CA LYS A 31 31.47 15.53 6.41
C LYS A 31 30.83 15.06 5.08
N ALA A 32 31.16 13.86 4.62
CA ALA A 32 30.49 13.25 3.47
C ALA A 32 29.04 12.84 3.85
N LEU A 33 28.85 12.33 5.05
CA LEU A 33 27.54 11.98 5.63
C LEU A 33 26.60 13.19 5.70
N SER A 34 27.08 14.41 5.99
CA SER A 34 26.23 15.59 6.08
C SER A 34 25.59 16.00 4.74
N ARG A 35 26.26 15.78 3.62
CA ARG A 35 25.72 16.06 2.26
C ARG A 35 24.68 15.01 1.87
N GLU A 36 24.97 13.75 2.15
CA GLU A 36 24.04 12.64 1.89
C GLU A 36 22.83 12.72 2.81
N LEU A 37 23.02 13.09 4.09
CA LEU A 37 21.92 13.32 5.03
C LEU A 37 21.01 14.46 4.55
N LYS A 38 21.52 15.55 4.00
CA LYS A 38 20.70 16.65 3.48
C LYS A 38 19.84 16.19 2.29
N LYS A 39 20.40 15.40 1.38
CA LYS A 39 19.63 14.77 0.29
C LYS A 39 18.60 13.78 0.80
N PHE A 40 18.99 12.96 1.78
CA PHE A 40 18.09 12.01 2.44
C PHE A 40 16.93 12.73 3.14
N PHE A 41 17.20 13.78 3.92
CA PHE A 41 16.16 14.57 4.58
C PHE A 41 15.20 15.24 3.59
N GLY A 42 15.69 15.73 2.45
CA GLY A 42 14.83 16.27 1.39
C GLY A 42 13.87 15.21 0.86
N ARG A 43 14.37 14.02 0.47
CA ARG A 43 13.54 12.90 0.00
C ARG A 43 12.61 12.35 1.08
N PHE A 44 13.09 12.28 2.31
CA PHE A 44 12.32 11.85 3.46
C PHE A 44 11.13 12.77 3.73
N LEU A 45 11.35 14.10 3.66
CA LEU A 45 10.28 15.07 3.85
C LEU A 45 9.21 14.96 2.75
N TYR A 46 9.61 14.77 1.50
CA TYR A 46 8.66 14.49 0.41
C TYR A 46 7.88 13.19 0.64
N SER A 47 8.53 12.15 1.09
CA SER A 47 7.87 10.87 1.41
C SER A 47 6.91 11.01 2.60
N LEU A 48 7.28 11.78 3.63
CA LEU A 48 6.41 12.10 4.76
C LEU A 48 5.17 12.89 4.32
N LEU A 49 5.35 13.90 3.47
CA LEU A 49 4.22 14.67 2.93
C LEU A 49 3.28 13.76 2.12
N GLY A 50 3.82 12.89 1.27
CA GLY A 50 3.02 11.93 0.51
C GLY A 50 2.23 10.97 1.38
N SER A 51 2.89 10.39 2.38
CA SER A 51 2.23 9.51 3.36
C SER A 51 1.20 10.27 4.21
N GLY A 52 1.52 11.51 4.58
CA GLY A 52 0.63 12.39 5.33
C GLY A 52 -0.66 12.71 4.56
N ILE A 53 -0.54 12.99 3.25
CA ILE A 53 -1.69 13.23 2.36
C ILE A 53 -2.63 12.02 2.36
N VAL A 54 -2.10 10.82 2.15
CA VAL A 54 -2.91 9.59 2.17
C VAL A 54 -3.59 9.39 3.51
N GLN A 55 -2.87 9.62 4.62
CA GLN A 55 -3.43 9.48 5.96
C GLN A 55 -4.52 10.51 6.27
N LEU A 56 -4.35 11.75 5.81
CA LEU A 56 -5.38 12.78 5.93
C LEU A 56 -6.63 12.43 5.12
N ASN A 57 -6.48 11.86 3.93
CA ASN A 57 -7.62 11.39 3.13
C ASN A 57 -8.43 10.32 3.87
N ILE A 58 -7.75 9.32 4.43
CA ILE A 58 -8.40 8.28 5.25
C ILE A 58 -9.11 8.91 6.46
N PHE A 59 -8.46 9.85 7.15
CA PHE A 59 -9.03 10.53 8.31
C PHE A 59 -10.29 11.32 7.95
N ILE A 60 -10.26 12.09 6.86
CA ILE A 60 -11.39 12.86 6.34
C ILE A 60 -12.53 11.91 5.96
N SER A 61 -12.24 10.82 5.25
CA SER A 61 -13.23 9.81 4.89
C SER A 61 -13.91 9.19 6.12
N MET A 62 -13.15 8.92 7.18
CA MET A 62 -13.70 8.43 8.45
C MET A 62 -14.55 9.47 9.15
N LEU A 63 -14.17 10.78 9.10
CA LEU A 63 -15.00 11.86 9.65
C LEU A 63 -16.35 11.93 8.94
N PHE A 64 -16.37 11.90 7.59
CA PHE A 64 -17.62 11.88 6.85
C PHE A 64 -18.45 10.63 7.15
N ALA A 65 -17.83 9.46 7.22
CA ALA A 65 -18.52 8.24 7.59
C ALA A 65 -19.17 8.32 8.98
N SER A 66 -18.52 8.97 9.94
CA SER A 66 -19.07 9.18 11.29
C SER A 66 -20.32 10.06 11.32
N LEU A 67 -20.50 10.94 10.33
CA LEU A 67 -21.67 11.81 10.20
C LEU A 67 -22.88 11.10 9.59
N VAL A 68 -22.68 10.02 8.87
CA VAL A 68 -23.75 9.27 8.17
C VAL A 68 -24.57 8.43 9.14
N GLY A 69 -23.94 7.90 10.21
CA GLY A 69 -24.66 7.13 11.22
C GLY A 69 -23.80 6.17 12.01
N GLY A 70 -24.38 5.61 13.07
CA GLY A 70 -23.73 4.58 13.90
C GLY A 70 -23.46 3.33 13.08
N GLY A 71 -22.18 2.86 13.07
CA GLY A 71 -21.80 1.65 12.34
C GLY A 71 -21.16 1.89 10.96
N ALA A 72 -21.32 3.06 10.34
CA ALA A 72 -20.80 3.33 8.99
C ALA A 72 -19.28 3.10 8.87
N ILE A 73 -18.49 3.51 9.88
CA ILE A 73 -17.05 3.26 9.91
C ILE A 73 -16.73 1.76 9.92
N SER A 74 -17.49 0.97 10.70
CA SER A 74 -17.31 -0.47 10.77
C SER A 74 -17.66 -1.15 9.45
N GLN A 75 -18.75 -0.73 8.81
CA GLN A 75 -19.20 -1.25 7.52
C GLN A 75 -18.17 -1.00 6.42
N ILE A 76 -17.60 0.20 6.35
CA ILE A 76 -16.50 0.54 5.44
C ILE A 76 -15.28 -0.34 5.73
N TYR A 77 -14.90 -0.47 7.00
CA TYR A 77 -13.75 -1.28 7.41
C TYR A 77 -13.89 -2.76 7.01
N TYR A 78 -15.08 -3.35 7.13
CA TYR A 78 -15.32 -4.72 6.70
C TYR A 78 -15.24 -4.86 5.17
N ALA A 79 -15.78 -3.92 4.41
CA ALA A 79 -15.66 -3.90 2.95
C ALA A 79 -14.19 -3.78 2.50
N ASP A 80 -13.41 -2.88 3.12
CA ASP A 80 -11.98 -2.73 2.85
C ASP A 80 -11.21 -4.04 3.03
N ARG A 81 -11.51 -4.80 4.10
CA ARG A 81 -10.83 -6.09 4.37
C ARG A 81 -11.00 -7.11 3.26
N ILE A 82 -12.14 -7.11 2.59
CA ILE A 82 -12.38 -8.03 1.47
C ILE A 82 -11.59 -7.59 0.23
N ILE A 83 -11.57 -6.28 -0.07
CA ILE A 83 -10.79 -5.71 -1.18
C ILE A 83 -9.27 -5.88 -0.95
N ASP A 84 -8.82 -5.77 0.29
CA ASP A 84 -7.42 -5.95 0.66
C ASP A 84 -6.89 -7.36 0.34
N LEU A 85 -7.73 -8.40 0.35
CA LEU A 85 -7.29 -9.77 0.07
C LEU A 85 -6.71 -9.94 -1.35
N PRO A 86 -7.46 -9.71 -2.44
CA PRO A 86 -6.90 -9.81 -3.79
C PRO A 86 -5.81 -8.76 -4.04
N PHE A 87 -5.94 -7.55 -3.47
CA PHE A 87 -4.92 -6.53 -3.57
C PHE A 87 -3.58 -6.97 -2.97
N ALA A 88 -3.58 -7.53 -1.76
CA ALA A 88 -2.36 -7.97 -1.09
C ALA A 88 -1.74 -9.19 -1.79
N LEU A 89 -2.55 -10.15 -2.21
CA LEU A 89 -2.06 -11.36 -2.86
C LEU A 89 -1.43 -11.09 -4.23
N ILE A 90 -1.93 -10.12 -4.96
CA ILE A 90 -1.51 -9.86 -6.35
C ILE A 90 -0.63 -8.61 -6.43
N ALA A 91 -1.19 -7.42 -6.17
CA ALA A 91 -0.48 -6.17 -6.40
C ALA A 91 0.72 -5.98 -5.46
N VAL A 92 0.58 -6.36 -4.20
CA VAL A 92 1.69 -6.25 -3.23
C VAL A 92 2.77 -7.28 -3.53
N ALA A 93 2.41 -8.53 -3.83
CA ALA A 93 3.37 -9.58 -4.19
C ALA A 93 4.16 -9.20 -5.46
N MET A 94 3.47 -8.69 -6.49
CA MET A 94 4.10 -8.20 -7.72
C MET A 94 5.02 -7.01 -7.46
N SER A 95 4.64 -6.12 -6.56
CA SER A 95 5.45 -4.95 -6.18
C SER A 95 6.79 -5.36 -5.58
N PHE A 96 6.82 -6.39 -4.74
CA PHE A 96 8.05 -6.87 -4.10
C PHE A 96 9.04 -7.49 -5.09
N THR A 97 8.58 -8.00 -6.21
CA THR A 97 9.44 -8.56 -7.26
C THR A 97 9.85 -7.50 -8.29
N LEU A 98 8.91 -6.63 -8.67
CA LEU A 98 9.12 -5.64 -9.72
C LEU A 98 10.14 -4.56 -9.30
N LEU A 99 10.03 -4.01 -8.09
CA LEU A 99 10.91 -2.93 -7.64
C LEU A 99 12.41 -3.29 -7.67
N PRO A 100 12.86 -4.41 -7.08
CA PRO A 100 14.27 -4.81 -7.15
C PRO A 100 14.73 -5.11 -8.57
N TYR A 101 13.85 -5.70 -9.41
CA TYR A 101 14.17 -5.99 -10.80
C TYR A 101 14.42 -4.71 -11.61
N LEU A 102 13.53 -3.72 -11.52
CA LEU A 102 13.67 -2.45 -12.20
C LEU A 102 14.91 -1.68 -11.72
N SER A 103 15.14 -1.65 -10.40
CA SER A 103 16.30 -0.95 -9.82
C SER A 103 17.62 -1.57 -10.25
N LYS A 104 17.68 -2.89 -10.43
CA LYS A 104 18.89 -3.60 -10.88
C LYS A 104 19.18 -3.36 -12.37
N ASN A 105 18.16 -3.18 -13.19
CA ASN A 105 18.28 -3.05 -14.64
C ASN A 105 18.02 -1.61 -15.12
N ILE A 106 18.33 -0.59 -14.30
CA ILE A 106 17.96 0.81 -14.54
C ILE A 106 18.49 1.37 -15.88
N SER A 107 19.62 0.83 -16.36
CA SER A 107 20.27 1.20 -17.65
C SER A 107 19.72 0.42 -18.86
N ASP A 108 18.88 -0.60 -18.65
CA ASP A 108 18.31 -1.41 -19.73
C ASP A 108 16.80 -1.16 -19.84
N GLU A 109 16.47 -0.11 -20.57
CA GLU A 109 15.06 0.32 -20.77
C GLU A 109 14.20 -0.78 -21.40
N SER A 110 14.76 -1.59 -22.29
CA SER A 110 14.03 -2.68 -22.97
C SER A 110 13.58 -3.75 -21.98
N LYS A 111 14.49 -4.20 -21.10
CA LYS A 111 14.16 -5.18 -20.06
C LYS A 111 13.16 -4.62 -19.04
N ASN A 112 13.33 -3.36 -18.64
CA ASN A 112 12.42 -2.72 -17.70
C ASN A 112 11.02 -2.56 -18.28
N SER A 113 10.90 -2.14 -19.55
CA SER A 113 9.60 -2.02 -20.23
C SER A 113 8.92 -3.39 -20.38
N LYS A 114 9.67 -4.43 -20.72
CA LYS A 114 9.12 -5.79 -20.82
C LYS A 114 8.61 -6.29 -19.47
N ALA A 115 9.42 -6.19 -18.42
CA ALA A 115 9.02 -6.61 -17.07
C ALA A 115 7.81 -5.84 -16.55
N PHE A 116 7.74 -4.54 -16.81
CA PHE A 116 6.61 -3.71 -16.45
C PHE A 116 5.34 -4.17 -17.18
N ASN A 117 5.39 -4.34 -18.52
CA ASN A 117 4.25 -4.77 -19.31
C ASN A 117 3.74 -6.15 -18.88
N GLU A 118 4.63 -7.11 -18.65
CA GLU A 118 4.27 -8.44 -18.16
C GLU A 118 3.58 -8.34 -16.78
N THR A 119 4.09 -7.50 -15.89
CA THR A 119 3.50 -7.29 -14.56
C THR A 119 2.10 -6.66 -14.67
N VAL A 120 1.92 -5.68 -15.54
CA VAL A 120 0.61 -5.03 -15.78
C VAL A 120 -0.40 -6.03 -16.35
N ILE A 121 -0.01 -6.81 -17.37
CA ILE A 121 -0.88 -7.84 -17.96
C ILE A 121 -1.29 -8.87 -16.90
N PHE A 122 -0.33 -9.35 -16.13
CA PHE A 122 -0.58 -10.32 -15.06
C PHE A 122 -1.51 -9.74 -13.99
N CYS A 123 -1.29 -8.47 -13.61
CA CYS A 123 -2.16 -7.78 -12.67
C CYS A 123 -3.60 -7.71 -13.16
N PHE A 124 -3.83 -7.34 -14.42
CA PHE A 124 -5.18 -7.29 -14.99
C PHE A 124 -5.83 -8.66 -15.09
N LEU A 125 -5.06 -9.69 -15.44
CA LEU A 125 -5.56 -11.06 -15.52
C LEU A 125 -6.22 -11.55 -14.23
N PHE A 126 -5.74 -11.08 -13.09
CA PHE A 126 -6.30 -11.41 -11.78
C PHE A 126 -7.23 -10.33 -11.22
N ALA A 127 -6.93 -9.06 -11.47
CA ALA A 127 -7.74 -7.95 -10.95
C ALA A 127 -9.16 -7.97 -11.50
N ILE A 128 -9.32 -8.22 -12.82
CA ILE A 128 -10.63 -8.21 -13.47
C ILE A 128 -11.51 -9.36 -12.95
N PRO A 129 -11.09 -10.63 -12.95
CA PRO A 129 -11.91 -11.71 -12.40
C PRO A 129 -12.22 -11.52 -10.90
N SER A 130 -11.26 -11.02 -10.11
CA SER A 130 -11.47 -10.74 -8.70
C SER A 130 -12.54 -9.64 -8.50
N ALA A 131 -12.45 -8.55 -9.27
CA ALA A 131 -13.42 -7.47 -9.22
C ALA A 131 -14.82 -7.97 -9.59
N PHE A 132 -14.96 -8.74 -10.68
CA PHE A 132 -16.24 -9.33 -11.09
C PHE A 132 -16.77 -10.34 -10.05
N GLY A 133 -15.91 -11.17 -9.49
CA GLY A 133 -16.28 -12.11 -8.44
C GLY A 133 -16.84 -11.39 -7.21
N ILE A 134 -16.14 -10.37 -6.73
CA ILE A 134 -16.60 -9.54 -5.61
C ILE A 134 -17.88 -8.78 -5.97
N PHE A 135 -17.98 -8.23 -7.19
CA PHE A 135 -19.18 -7.53 -7.66
C PHE A 135 -20.43 -8.40 -7.59
N ILE A 136 -20.36 -9.63 -8.12
CA ILE A 136 -21.51 -10.55 -8.18
C ILE A 136 -21.83 -11.11 -6.80
N LEU A 137 -20.82 -11.47 -6.01
CA LEU A 137 -20.96 -12.17 -4.74
C LEU A 137 -20.88 -11.26 -3.51
N SER A 138 -20.93 -9.93 -3.68
CA SER A 138 -20.72 -8.97 -2.59
C SER A 138 -21.61 -9.24 -1.37
N GLU A 139 -22.89 -9.51 -1.57
CA GLU A 139 -23.83 -9.79 -0.48
C GLU A 139 -23.55 -11.13 0.17
N ASP A 140 -23.34 -12.18 -0.62
CA ASP A 140 -23.04 -13.51 -0.10
C ASP A 140 -21.74 -13.55 0.69
N ILE A 141 -20.70 -12.87 0.20
CA ILE A 141 -19.41 -12.76 0.89
C ILE A 141 -19.59 -12.09 2.25
N ILE A 142 -20.27 -10.94 2.32
CA ILE A 142 -20.48 -10.21 3.56
C ILE A 142 -21.38 -11.02 4.51
N ARG A 143 -22.44 -11.62 4.01
CA ARG A 143 -23.36 -12.43 4.80
C ARG A 143 -22.67 -13.64 5.43
N VAL A 144 -21.87 -14.37 4.65
CA VAL A 144 -21.18 -15.58 5.13
C VAL A 144 -20.08 -15.24 6.13
N LEU A 145 -19.33 -14.18 5.89
CA LEU A 145 -18.17 -13.84 6.72
C LEU A 145 -18.56 -13.07 8.00
N PHE A 146 -19.52 -12.15 7.89
CA PHE A 146 -19.82 -11.20 8.97
C PHE A 146 -21.25 -11.24 9.47
N GLY A 147 -22.21 -11.85 8.75
CA GLY A 147 -23.64 -11.88 9.07
C GLY A 147 -23.98 -12.74 10.30
N ARG A 148 -23.45 -12.36 11.49
CA ARG A 148 -23.66 -13.04 12.76
C ARG A 148 -23.58 -12.09 13.95
N GLY A 149 -24.22 -12.47 15.06
CA GLY A 149 -24.25 -11.67 16.29
C GLY A 149 -24.98 -10.35 16.08
N GLU A 150 -24.35 -9.25 16.47
CA GLU A 150 -24.92 -7.90 16.35
C GLU A 150 -24.93 -7.36 14.91
N PHE A 151 -24.23 -8.03 13.97
CA PHE A 151 -24.20 -7.63 12.56
C PHE A 151 -25.46 -8.14 11.85
N ASN A 152 -26.46 -7.28 11.79
CA ASN A 152 -27.80 -7.62 11.31
C ASN A 152 -27.92 -7.62 9.76
N ASN A 153 -29.09 -7.95 9.23
CA ASN A 153 -29.32 -7.98 7.78
C ASN A 153 -29.19 -6.60 7.11
N GLU A 154 -29.49 -5.53 7.82
CA GLU A 154 -29.32 -4.17 7.31
C GLU A 154 -27.84 -3.83 7.15
N ASP A 155 -27.01 -4.17 8.14
CA ASP A 155 -25.55 -4.02 8.06
C ASP A 155 -24.98 -4.83 6.90
N VAL A 156 -25.46 -6.06 6.68
CA VAL A 156 -25.06 -6.89 5.53
C VAL A 156 -25.36 -6.15 4.22
N LEU A 157 -26.58 -5.62 4.06
CA LEU A 157 -26.98 -4.94 2.83
C LEU A 157 -26.20 -3.65 2.58
N ILE A 158 -25.93 -2.86 3.61
CA ILE A 158 -25.15 -1.61 3.47
C ILE A 158 -23.69 -1.95 3.13
N THR A 159 -23.10 -2.86 3.89
CA THR A 159 -21.70 -3.25 3.68
C THR A 159 -21.48 -3.89 2.31
N SER A 160 -22.43 -4.71 1.83
CA SER A 160 -22.34 -5.32 0.52
C SER A 160 -22.43 -4.31 -0.62
N LYS A 161 -23.24 -3.25 -0.48
CA LYS A 161 -23.29 -2.14 -1.44
C LYS A 161 -21.96 -1.37 -1.48
N ILE A 162 -21.34 -1.13 -0.33
CA ILE A 162 -19.99 -0.51 -0.26
C ILE A 162 -18.99 -1.42 -0.97
N LEU A 163 -18.99 -2.70 -0.66
CA LEU A 163 -18.09 -3.68 -1.28
C LEU A 163 -18.28 -3.76 -2.80
N LEU A 164 -19.52 -3.72 -3.27
CA LEU A 164 -19.85 -3.69 -4.70
C LEU A 164 -19.23 -2.47 -5.40
N VAL A 165 -19.35 -1.28 -4.82
CA VAL A 165 -18.73 -0.07 -5.36
C VAL A 165 -17.20 -0.18 -5.35
N TYR A 166 -16.63 -0.70 -4.28
CA TYR A 166 -15.19 -0.89 -4.15
C TYR A 166 -14.63 -1.90 -5.15
N SER A 167 -15.41 -2.90 -5.58
CA SER A 167 -14.96 -3.86 -6.59
C SER A 167 -14.53 -3.19 -7.90
N PHE A 168 -15.20 -2.11 -8.31
CA PHE A 168 -14.81 -1.33 -9.51
C PHE A 168 -13.49 -0.59 -9.35
N SER A 169 -13.14 -0.21 -8.13
CA SER A 169 -11.86 0.49 -7.87
C SER A 169 -10.66 -0.45 -7.86
N LEU A 170 -10.87 -1.76 -7.66
CA LEU A 170 -9.82 -2.74 -7.46
C LEU A 170 -8.77 -2.79 -8.58
N PRO A 171 -9.12 -2.84 -9.89
CA PRO A 171 -8.13 -2.84 -10.95
C PRO A 171 -7.29 -1.56 -10.98
N GLY A 172 -7.93 -0.40 -10.78
CA GLY A 172 -7.23 0.89 -10.72
C GLY A 172 -6.29 0.99 -9.52
N TYR A 173 -6.72 0.50 -8.36
CA TYR A 173 -5.93 0.50 -7.14
C TYR A 173 -4.70 -0.42 -7.25
N MET A 174 -4.85 -1.59 -7.86
CA MET A 174 -3.75 -2.51 -8.15
C MET A 174 -2.74 -1.90 -9.12
N LEU A 175 -3.21 -1.25 -10.19
CA LEU A 175 -2.33 -0.56 -11.14
C LEU A 175 -1.58 0.60 -10.51
N ALA A 176 -2.25 1.44 -9.73
CA ALA A 176 -1.61 2.54 -9.02
C ALA A 176 -0.43 2.03 -8.16
N ARG A 177 -0.58 0.87 -7.52
CA ARG A 177 0.50 0.23 -6.77
C ARG A 177 1.69 -0.12 -7.64
N ILE A 178 1.46 -0.70 -8.82
CA ILE A 178 2.53 -1.08 -9.77
C ILE A 178 3.22 0.16 -10.33
N PHE A 179 2.47 1.19 -10.76
CA PHE A 179 3.05 2.44 -11.24
C PHE A 179 3.94 3.10 -10.18
N ASN A 180 3.51 3.10 -8.93
CA ASN A 180 4.31 3.65 -7.84
C ASN A 180 5.69 2.95 -7.73
N GLN A 181 5.78 1.63 -7.97
CA GLN A 181 7.05 0.92 -7.94
C GLN A 181 8.01 1.39 -9.05
N VAL A 182 7.48 1.72 -10.24
CA VAL A 182 8.30 2.30 -11.32
C VAL A 182 8.90 3.62 -10.89
N PHE A 183 8.09 4.53 -10.35
CA PHE A 183 8.61 5.82 -9.87
C PHE A 183 9.65 5.66 -8.74
N TYR A 184 9.41 4.73 -7.82
CA TYR A 184 10.36 4.45 -6.74
C TYR A 184 11.67 3.85 -7.25
N SER A 185 11.63 2.98 -8.27
CA SER A 185 12.84 2.40 -8.85
C SER A 185 13.75 3.44 -9.51
N TYR A 186 13.17 4.52 -10.03
CA TYR A 186 13.89 5.67 -10.61
C TYR A 186 14.16 6.80 -9.58
N GLU A 187 13.93 6.55 -8.29
CA GLU A 187 14.06 7.53 -7.20
C GLU A 187 13.20 8.81 -7.36
N LYS A 188 12.16 8.74 -8.18
CA LYS A 188 11.24 9.86 -8.49
C LYS A 188 10.02 9.84 -7.56
N VAL A 189 10.23 9.91 -6.25
CA VAL A 189 9.17 9.87 -5.22
C VAL A 189 8.18 11.04 -5.29
N GLU A 190 8.54 12.11 -6.00
CA GLU A 190 7.70 13.31 -6.13
C GLU A 190 6.42 13.06 -6.97
N PHE A 191 6.49 12.17 -7.97
CA PHE A 191 5.37 11.92 -8.86
C PHE A 191 4.19 11.25 -8.17
N PRO A 192 4.36 10.15 -7.41
CA PRO A 192 3.28 9.57 -6.60
C PRO A 192 2.65 10.56 -5.63
N VAL A 193 3.46 11.42 -4.99
CA VAL A 193 2.98 12.47 -4.08
C VAL A 193 2.11 13.49 -4.81
N LYS A 194 2.58 13.99 -5.96
CA LYS A 194 1.81 14.93 -6.78
C LYS A 194 0.51 14.31 -7.30
N ALA A 195 0.54 13.03 -7.67
CA ALA A 195 -0.65 12.31 -8.11
C ALA A 195 -1.67 12.07 -6.98
N ALA A 196 -1.23 12.06 -5.72
CA ALA A 196 -2.14 11.94 -4.58
C ALA A 196 -2.87 13.26 -4.23
N ILE A 197 -2.37 14.42 -4.66
CA ILE A 197 -2.99 15.72 -4.34
C ILE A 197 -4.43 15.85 -4.91
N PRO A 198 -4.71 15.48 -6.19
CA PRO A 198 -6.07 15.57 -6.72
C PRO A 198 -7.09 14.65 -6.03
N THR A 199 -6.66 13.65 -5.28
CA THR A 199 -7.58 12.75 -4.57
C THR A 199 -8.23 13.40 -3.34
N PHE A 200 -7.84 14.63 -3.02
CA PHE A 200 -8.46 15.46 -1.98
C PHE A 200 -9.75 16.18 -2.41
N ILE A 201 -10.04 16.18 -3.71
CA ILE A 201 -11.22 16.83 -4.30
C ILE A 201 -12.32 15.81 -4.52
#